data_14f98e5a638e70ce288f782457a35185
#
_entry.id   14f98e5a638e70ce288f782457a35185
#
_cell.length_a   1.000
_cell.length_b   1.000
_cell.length_c   1.000
_cell.angle_alpha   90.00
_cell.angle_beta   90.00
_cell.angle_gamma   90.00
#
_symmetry.space_group_name_H-M   'P 1'
#
loop_
_entity.id
_entity.type
_entity.pdbx_description
1 polymer ?
#
loop_
_entity_poly.entity_id
_entity_poly.type
_entity_poly.pdbx_seq_one_letter_code
_entity_poly.pdbx_strand_id
1 'polypeptide(L)'
;MFDLLKKVTLSLFILTLIITGCVNKSSKNKNSSQSIPASSAIDNLALTPPMGWNSWNPFGENVNERVIRETADAMVSSGLKDAGFSYIVIDDYWQGTRDTVTGVLNFNPERFPSGIKALADYVHSKGLKIGIYSDAGTMTCGDQPGSFGYEENDAKLFADWGIDYLKYDYCHCPDYGSENNDYKMAITRYKTMGDALKATGRPIVYSICEWGPRSPWLWGKEVGGHLWRISYDVGDKWDEPRNEHSQIGILTAIDAMTDLERFVTPGGWNDPDMLVIGLRNSGYIKGGGCTDVEYRTQMSMWCMFSAPLMIGCDLKTMSEETKSILLNNDIIAIDQDPLGKQAFRVMRKDGLEAWKKPLSGNRIAIAFLNRNSTEGTVTSSFEALELDPKVQYKVYDVWKHETVKQPAGKLITDLKSHECQVFILSSPE
;
A
#
# COMPACT_ATOMS: atom_id res chain seq x y z
N MET A 1 -6.90 -54.20 -21.41
CA MET A 1 -6.30 -55.53 -21.10
C MET A 1 -5.69 -55.39 -19.73
N PHE A 2 -6.43 -56.00 -18.77
CA PHE A 2 -6.05 -56.51 -17.45
C PHE A 2 -5.23 -55.62 -16.50
N ASP A 3 -5.86 -55.08 -15.44
CA ASP A 3 -6.12 -55.73 -14.15
C ASP A 3 -4.85 -56.04 -13.33
N LEU A 4 -4.69 -55.36 -12.17
CA LEU A 4 -4.47 -56.02 -10.90
C LEU A 4 -4.67 -55.10 -9.71
N LEU A 5 -5.76 -55.33 -8.97
CA LEU A 5 -5.97 -54.95 -7.58
C LEU A 5 -5.12 -55.84 -6.66
N LYS A 6 -4.59 -55.30 -5.54
CA LYS A 6 -4.49 -56.02 -4.25
C LYS A 6 -4.20 -55.01 -3.13
N LYS A 7 -5.17 -54.79 -2.28
CA LYS A 7 -5.31 -55.07 -0.84
C LYS A 7 -4.04 -54.85 0.01
N VAL A 8 -4.13 -54.05 1.08
CA VAL A 8 -3.60 -54.38 2.42
C VAL A 8 -4.15 -53.44 3.50
N THR A 9 -4.90 -54.03 4.37
CA THR A 9 -5.00 -54.08 5.84
C THR A 9 -4.75 -52.84 6.71
N LEU A 10 -5.83 -52.56 7.41
CA LEU A 10 -6.04 -51.74 8.62
C LEU A 10 -5.33 -52.35 9.83
N SER A 11 -4.58 -51.58 10.62
CA SER A 11 -4.16 -51.92 11.98
C SER A 11 -4.54 -50.80 12.93
N LEU A 12 -5.54 -51.11 13.75
CA LEU A 12 -5.96 -50.35 14.93
C LEU A 12 -4.93 -50.52 16.04
N PHE A 13 -4.46 -49.43 16.66
CA PHE A 13 -3.86 -49.50 18.01
C PHE A 13 -4.65 -48.59 18.95
N ILE A 14 -5.31 -49.24 19.89
CA ILE A 14 -5.95 -48.65 21.07
C ILE A 14 -4.85 -48.47 22.11
N LEU A 15 -4.72 -47.24 22.66
CA LEU A 15 -3.95 -47.04 23.89
C LEU A 15 -4.76 -46.24 24.90
N THR A 16 -4.89 -46.82 26.04
CA THR A 16 -5.73 -46.54 27.20
C THR A 16 -5.27 -45.28 27.96
N LEU A 17 -6.25 -44.50 28.43
CA LEU A 17 -6.10 -43.39 29.39
C LEU A 17 -5.63 -43.93 30.77
N ILE A 18 -4.68 -43.21 31.36
CA ILE A 18 -4.48 -43.23 32.84
C ILE A 18 -4.59 -41.76 33.30
N ILE A 19 -5.63 -41.50 34.10
CA ILE A 19 -5.86 -40.22 34.80
C ILE A 19 -5.18 -40.36 36.17
N THR A 20 -4.28 -39.46 36.48
CA THR A 20 -3.90 -39.20 37.90
C THR A 20 -3.93 -37.69 38.13
N GLY A 21 -4.85 -37.29 38.96
CA GLY A 21 -4.97 -35.92 39.46
C GLY A 21 -3.90 -35.61 40.50
N CYS A 22 -3.50 -34.34 40.52
CA CYS A 22 -2.92 -33.73 41.71
C CYS A 22 -3.25 -32.24 41.77
N VAL A 23 -3.56 -31.86 42.95
CA VAL A 23 -4.14 -30.70 43.60
C VAL A 23 -3.34 -29.41 43.43
N ASN A 24 -4.09 -28.30 43.34
CA ASN A 24 -3.76 -26.88 43.46
C ASN A 24 -2.61 -26.51 44.39
N LYS A 25 -1.77 -25.57 43.90
CA LYS A 25 -1.20 -24.50 44.74
C LYS A 25 -1.17 -23.18 43.96
N SER A 26 -1.91 -22.23 44.50
CA SER A 26 -1.89 -20.78 44.16
C SER A 26 -0.49 -20.20 44.24
N SER A 27 -0.04 -19.48 43.22
CA SER A 27 1.05 -18.51 43.33
C SER A 27 0.85 -17.31 42.40
N LYS A 28 0.75 -16.20 43.04
CA LYS A 28 0.87 -14.76 42.70
C LYS A 28 1.31 -14.41 41.27
N ASN A 29 0.44 -13.66 40.61
CA ASN A 29 0.67 -12.83 39.45
C ASN A 29 1.98 -11.99 39.61
N LYS A 30 2.94 -12.23 38.74
CA LYS A 30 3.95 -11.26 38.35
C LYS A 30 3.69 -10.92 36.88
N ASN A 31 3.28 -9.67 36.61
CA ASN A 31 3.26 -9.10 35.27
C ASN A 31 4.68 -9.18 34.69
N SER A 32 4.94 -10.19 33.88
CA SER A 32 6.06 -10.21 32.97
C SER A 32 5.52 -9.75 31.61
N SER A 33 5.94 -8.59 31.19
CA SER A 33 5.87 -8.20 29.79
C SER A 33 6.63 -9.26 28.99
N GLN A 34 5.89 -10.21 28.42
CA GLN A 34 6.46 -11.15 27.45
C GLN A 34 6.83 -10.34 26.21
N SER A 35 8.12 -10.17 25.97
CA SER A 35 8.64 -9.75 24.68
C SER A 35 8.21 -10.77 23.63
N ILE A 36 7.45 -10.32 22.63
CA ILE A 36 7.08 -11.15 21.47
C ILE A 36 8.39 -11.61 20.81
N PRO A 37 8.56 -12.89 20.49
CA PRO A 37 9.77 -13.36 19.79
C PRO A 37 9.95 -12.59 18.47
N ALA A 38 11.17 -12.17 18.14
CA ALA A 38 11.48 -11.38 16.95
C ALA A 38 10.96 -12.01 15.64
N SER A 39 10.87 -13.34 15.54
CA SER A 39 10.30 -14.03 14.38
C SER A 39 8.82 -13.76 14.16
N SER A 40 8.01 -13.58 15.22
CA SER A 40 6.58 -13.30 15.09
C SER A 40 6.28 -11.84 14.72
N ALA A 41 7.21 -10.92 14.95
CA ALA A 41 7.06 -9.51 14.57
C ALA A 41 7.26 -9.28 13.07
N ILE A 42 8.14 -10.08 12.43
CA ILE A 42 8.40 -10.01 10.99
C ILE A 42 7.21 -10.54 10.18
N ASP A 43 6.52 -11.58 10.69
CA ASP A 43 5.40 -12.22 10.00
C ASP A 43 4.08 -11.41 10.09
N ASN A 44 4.02 -10.35 10.90
CA ASN A 44 2.82 -9.55 11.15
C ASN A 44 2.95 -8.09 10.65
N LEU A 45 3.77 -7.84 9.64
CA LEU A 45 3.91 -6.52 9.04
C LEU A 45 2.81 -6.22 8.04
N ALA A 46 2.41 -4.95 7.96
CA ALA A 46 1.46 -4.44 6.99
C ALA A 46 0.17 -5.27 6.91
N LEU A 47 -0.40 -5.67 8.06
CA LEU A 47 -1.68 -6.42 8.12
C LEU A 47 -2.85 -5.61 7.56
N THR A 48 -2.75 -4.29 7.55
CA THR A 48 -3.54 -3.36 6.74
C THR A 48 -2.62 -2.60 5.81
N PRO A 49 -3.13 -1.97 4.73
CA PRO A 49 -2.28 -1.22 3.79
C PRO A 49 -1.46 -0.14 4.51
N PRO A 50 -0.16 0.01 4.23
CA PRO A 50 0.64 1.08 4.81
C PRO A 50 0.11 2.47 4.44
N MET A 51 0.09 3.38 5.41
CA MET A 51 -0.30 4.77 5.24
C MET A 51 0.86 5.68 5.62
N GLY A 52 1.20 6.64 4.76
CA GLY A 52 2.33 7.52 4.99
C GLY A 52 2.50 8.62 3.96
N TRP A 53 3.72 9.08 3.83
CA TRP A 53 4.14 10.11 2.90
C TRP A 53 5.49 9.72 2.27
N ASN A 54 5.69 10.13 1.03
CA ASN A 54 6.94 9.89 0.30
C ASN A 54 7.44 11.20 -0.34
N SER A 55 8.76 11.41 -0.31
CA SER A 55 9.38 12.67 -0.73
C SER A 55 9.47 12.89 -2.23
N TRP A 56 9.24 11.86 -3.07
CA TRP A 56 9.52 11.94 -4.50
C TRP A 56 8.69 13.01 -5.20
N ASN A 57 7.37 12.87 -5.17
CA ASN A 57 6.49 13.75 -5.94
C ASN A 57 6.64 15.24 -5.58
N PRO A 58 6.72 15.61 -4.28
CA PRO A 58 6.83 17.02 -3.94
C PRO A 58 8.25 17.58 -4.08
N PHE A 59 9.29 16.80 -3.86
CA PHE A 59 10.65 17.33 -3.71
C PHE A 59 11.68 16.72 -4.67
N GLY A 60 11.48 15.46 -5.14
CA GLY A 60 12.43 14.78 -6.01
C GLY A 60 13.86 14.87 -5.49
N GLU A 61 14.77 15.31 -6.36
CA GLU A 61 16.18 15.52 -6.03
C GLU A 61 16.45 16.58 -4.96
N ASN A 62 15.47 17.41 -4.61
CA ASN A 62 15.64 18.47 -3.59
C ASN A 62 15.36 17.98 -2.16
N VAL A 63 15.18 16.67 -1.96
CA VAL A 63 15.00 16.07 -0.63
C VAL A 63 16.24 16.32 0.24
N ASN A 64 16.02 16.65 1.51
CA ASN A 64 17.07 16.86 2.50
C ASN A 64 16.52 16.68 3.93
N GLU A 65 17.42 16.64 4.91
CA GLU A 65 17.07 16.43 6.33
C GLU A 65 16.03 17.42 6.85
N ARG A 66 16.12 18.70 6.50
CA ARG A 66 15.18 19.74 6.93
C ARG A 66 13.77 19.43 6.42
N VAL A 67 13.64 19.08 5.13
CA VAL A 67 12.34 18.68 4.53
C VAL A 67 11.72 17.53 5.29
N ILE A 68 12.49 16.49 5.60
CA ILE A 68 11.98 15.30 6.29
C ILE A 68 11.51 15.64 7.72
N ARG A 69 12.29 16.44 8.47
CA ARG A 69 11.90 16.88 9.82
C ARG A 69 10.63 17.72 9.80
N GLU A 70 10.57 18.73 8.92
CA GLU A 70 9.41 19.59 8.78
C GLU A 70 8.16 18.80 8.34
N THR A 71 8.31 17.80 7.47
CA THR A 71 7.21 16.92 7.04
C THR A 71 6.72 16.02 8.18
N ALA A 72 7.62 15.47 8.98
CA ALA A 72 7.25 14.69 10.17
C ALA A 72 6.47 15.55 11.19
N ASP A 73 6.90 16.79 11.40
CA ASP A 73 6.17 17.74 12.25
C ASP A 73 4.80 18.09 11.68
N ALA A 74 4.72 18.30 10.35
CA ALA A 74 3.46 18.59 9.66
C ALA A 74 2.49 17.40 9.70
N MET A 75 2.99 16.17 9.59
CA MET A 75 2.14 14.98 9.70
C MET A 75 1.48 14.87 11.08
N VAL A 76 2.19 15.22 12.13
CA VAL A 76 1.62 15.27 13.50
C VAL A 76 0.66 16.44 13.67
N SER A 77 1.09 17.66 13.28
CA SER A 77 0.31 18.87 13.54
C SER A 77 -0.95 19.01 12.68
N SER A 78 -1.01 18.35 11.53
CA SER A 78 -2.19 18.35 10.64
C SER A 78 -3.27 17.34 11.06
N GLY A 79 -2.98 16.42 11.99
CA GLY A 79 -3.88 15.34 12.37
C GLY A 79 -3.75 14.07 11.51
N LEU A 80 -2.91 14.05 10.48
CA LEU A 80 -2.70 12.89 9.62
C LEU A 80 -2.20 11.67 10.41
N LYS A 81 -1.31 11.88 11.39
CA LYS A 81 -0.86 10.80 12.28
C LYS A 81 -2.04 10.15 13.01
N ASP A 82 -2.95 10.96 13.55
CA ASP A 82 -4.13 10.47 14.29
C ASP A 82 -5.12 9.75 13.37
N ALA A 83 -5.14 10.11 12.09
CA ALA A 83 -5.90 9.41 11.05
C ALA A 83 -5.24 8.10 10.58
N GLY A 84 -4.01 7.76 11.06
CA GLY A 84 -3.33 6.50 10.76
C GLY A 84 -2.11 6.61 9.85
N PHE A 85 -1.81 7.77 9.26
CA PHE A 85 -0.59 7.98 8.46
C PHE A 85 0.64 7.94 9.37
N SER A 86 1.49 6.95 9.18
CA SER A 86 2.58 6.68 10.11
C SER A 86 3.97 6.64 9.48
N TYR A 87 4.09 6.48 8.18
CA TYR A 87 5.38 6.38 7.50
C TYR A 87 5.81 7.73 6.90
N ILE A 88 7.09 8.08 7.09
CA ILE A 88 7.81 9.15 6.38
C ILE A 88 8.89 8.48 5.56
N VAL A 89 8.72 8.43 4.24
CA VAL A 89 9.63 7.72 3.33
C VAL A 89 10.52 8.73 2.61
N ILE A 90 11.83 8.57 2.81
CA ILE A 90 12.86 9.26 2.02
C ILE A 90 13.03 8.50 0.72
N ASP A 91 12.66 9.09 -0.39
CA ASP A 91 12.86 8.53 -1.72
C ASP A 91 14.31 8.72 -2.22
N ASP A 92 14.60 8.62 -3.48
CA ASP A 92 15.93 8.72 -4.08
C ASP A 92 16.68 10.02 -3.69
N TYR A 93 17.99 10.08 -3.95
CA TYR A 93 18.91 11.19 -3.65
C TYR A 93 19.32 11.39 -2.18
N TRP A 94 19.08 10.42 -1.28
CA TRP A 94 19.69 10.44 0.06
C TRP A 94 21.11 9.88 0.03
N GLN A 95 21.44 9.08 -0.98
CA GLN A 95 22.69 8.36 -1.12
C GLN A 95 23.86 9.33 -1.30
N GLY A 96 24.97 8.98 -0.66
CA GLY A 96 26.31 9.50 -0.94
C GLY A 96 27.12 8.49 -1.75
N THR A 97 28.41 8.38 -1.44
CA THR A 97 29.31 7.45 -2.11
C THR A 97 29.31 6.08 -1.43
N ARG A 98 29.42 5.02 -2.21
CA ARG A 98 29.71 3.67 -1.71
C ARG A 98 31.24 3.52 -1.54
N ASP A 99 31.68 3.14 -0.34
CA ASP A 99 33.06 2.83 -0.05
C ASP A 99 33.51 1.59 -0.87
N THR A 100 34.54 1.74 -1.66
CA THR A 100 35.00 0.69 -2.60
C THR A 100 35.74 -0.47 -1.92
N VAL A 101 36.16 -0.30 -0.65
CA VAL A 101 36.87 -1.32 0.11
C VAL A 101 35.91 -2.12 0.98
N THR A 102 35.03 -1.43 1.70
CA THR A 102 34.11 -2.05 2.65
C THR A 102 32.73 -2.37 2.04
N GLY A 103 32.39 -1.77 0.89
CA GLY A 103 31.07 -1.87 0.25
C GLY A 103 29.97 -1.08 0.98
N VAL A 104 30.29 -0.35 2.04
CA VAL A 104 29.31 0.42 2.80
C VAL A 104 28.84 1.64 2.01
N LEU A 105 27.52 1.79 1.91
CA LEU A 105 26.90 2.96 1.32
C LEU A 105 26.79 4.08 2.34
N ASN A 106 27.35 5.25 2.02
CA ASN A 106 27.23 6.44 2.86
C ASN A 106 25.99 7.26 2.45
N PHE A 107 25.48 8.07 3.37
CA PHE A 107 24.49 9.11 3.06
C PHE A 107 25.17 10.36 2.50
N ASN A 108 24.44 11.20 1.79
CA ASN A 108 24.93 12.50 1.32
C ASN A 108 25.00 13.49 2.51
N PRO A 109 26.22 13.91 2.96
CA PRO A 109 26.35 14.73 4.16
C PRO A 109 25.91 16.19 3.96
N GLU A 110 25.84 16.67 2.71
CA GLU A 110 25.33 18.03 2.44
C GLU A 110 23.80 18.08 2.58
N ARG A 111 23.12 16.99 2.19
CA ARG A 111 21.67 16.87 2.28
C ARG A 111 21.20 16.40 3.67
N PHE A 112 21.96 15.53 4.32
CA PHE A 112 21.63 14.90 5.60
C PHE A 112 22.79 15.06 6.61
N PRO A 113 23.08 16.30 7.06
CA PRO A 113 24.27 16.58 7.86
C PRO A 113 24.32 15.86 9.20
N SER A 114 23.17 15.51 9.81
CA SER A 114 23.13 14.74 11.06
C SER A 114 23.19 13.23 10.83
N GLY A 115 23.09 12.79 9.58
CA GLY A 115 23.02 11.38 9.19
C GLY A 115 21.63 10.77 9.32
N ILE A 116 21.42 9.66 8.58
CA ILE A 116 20.09 9.01 8.47
C ILE A 116 19.64 8.43 9.81
N LYS A 117 20.59 7.89 10.63
CA LYS A 117 20.21 7.37 11.95
C LYS A 117 19.64 8.43 12.89
N ALA A 118 20.27 9.60 12.98
CA ALA A 118 19.78 10.70 13.81
C ALA A 118 18.43 11.23 13.32
N LEU A 119 18.21 11.20 12.00
CA LEU A 119 16.93 11.55 11.39
C LEU A 119 15.87 10.51 11.71
N ALA A 120 16.21 9.21 11.68
CA ALA A 120 15.31 8.13 12.08
C ALA A 120 14.90 8.26 13.56
N ASP A 121 15.85 8.51 14.46
CA ASP A 121 15.57 8.74 15.87
C ASP A 121 14.63 9.95 16.09
N TYR A 122 14.78 11.01 15.27
CA TYR A 122 13.86 12.15 15.30
C TYR A 122 12.44 11.78 14.87
N VAL A 123 12.28 11.09 13.73
CA VAL A 123 10.98 10.65 13.22
C VAL A 123 10.30 9.72 14.24
N HIS A 124 11.05 8.78 14.81
CA HIS A 124 10.57 7.90 15.89
C HIS A 124 10.14 8.67 17.14
N SER A 125 10.83 9.75 17.50
CA SER A 125 10.46 10.59 18.65
C SER A 125 9.08 11.26 18.49
N LYS A 126 8.60 11.41 17.24
CA LYS A 126 7.24 11.88 16.90
C LYS A 126 6.20 10.76 16.94
N GLY A 127 6.62 9.52 17.22
CA GLY A 127 5.78 8.32 17.16
C GLY A 127 5.39 7.95 15.72
N LEU A 128 6.23 8.30 14.75
CA LEU A 128 6.15 7.96 13.33
C LEU A 128 7.19 6.89 13.00
N LYS A 129 7.12 6.33 11.80
CA LYS A 129 8.05 5.36 11.24
C LYS A 129 8.79 5.99 10.07
N ILE A 130 10.03 5.58 9.85
CA ILE A 130 10.84 6.10 8.75
C ILE A 130 11.08 5.03 7.68
N GLY A 131 10.91 5.43 6.42
CA GLY A 131 11.26 4.61 5.26
C GLY A 131 12.44 5.19 4.49
N ILE A 132 13.03 4.33 3.67
CA ILE A 132 14.13 4.69 2.77
C ILE A 132 13.92 4.05 1.40
N TYR A 133 14.62 4.54 0.39
CA TYR A 133 14.59 4.05 -0.98
C TYR A 133 15.93 3.43 -1.36
N SER A 134 15.90 2.36 -2.14
CA SER A 134 17.05 1.84 -2.87
C SER A 134 16.59 1.15 -4.16
N ASP A 135 17.53 0.51 -4.88
CA ASP A 135 17.27 -0.09 -6.18
C ASP A 135 17.96 -1.45 -6.32
N ALA A 136 17.33 -2.38 -7.04
CA ALA A 136 17.86 -3.69 -7.35
C ALA A 136 18.96 -3.67 -8.43
N GLY A 137 19.19 -2.52 -9.05
CA GLY A 137 20.21 -2.28 -10.04
C GLY A 137 21.53 -1.80 -9.45
N THR A 138 22.47 -1.54 -10.34
CA THR A 138 23.78 -0.95 -10.00
C THR A 138 23.66 0.52 -9.58
N MET A 139 22.66 1.20 -10.11
CA MET A 139 22.28 2.58 -9.78
C MET A 139 20.77 2.68 -9.61
N THR A 140 20.34 3.72 -8.90
CA THR A 140 18.92 4.09 -8.75
C THR A 140 18.42 4.79 -10.01
N CYS A 141 17.11 5.09 -10.09
CA CYS A 141 16.52 5.84 -11.19
C CYS A 141 17.10 7.27 -11.31
N GLY A 142 17.58 7.84 -10.21
CA GLY A 142 18.29 9.13 -10.16
C GLY A 142 19.84 9.00 -10.24
N ASP A 143 20.35 7.92 -10.79
CA ASP A 143 21.79 7.69 -10.98
C ASP A 143 22.60 7.70 -9.67
N GLN A 144 21.99 7.36 -8.53
CA GLN A 144 22.66 7.18 -7.26
C GLN A 144 23.08 5.70 -7.08
N PRO A 145 24.01 5.35 -6.17
CA PRO A 145 24.40 3.97 -5.96
C PRO A 145 23.21 3.07 -5.57
N GLY A 146 22.94 2.04 -6.36
CA GLY A 146 21.96 0.99 -6.07
C GLY A 146 22.55 -0.11 -5.19
N SER A 147 21.73 -1.11 -4.81
CA SER A 147 22.12 -2.19 -3.90
C SER A 147 22.63 -3.44 -4.59
N PHE A 148 22.67 -3.51 -5.92
CA PHE A 148 23.09 -4.70 -6.65
C PHE A 148 24.49 -5.19 -6.23
N GLY A 149 24.55 -6.41 -5.68
CA GLY A 149 25.77 -7.03 -5.14
C GLY A 149 26.17 -6.58 -3.74
N TYR A 150 25.33 -5.73 -3.08
CA TYR A 150 25.54 -5.22 -1.73
C TYR A 150 24.30 -5.35 -0.85
N GLU A 151 23.33 -6.18 -1.23
CA GLU A 151 22.02 -6.27 -0.60
C GLU A 151 22.12 -6.59 0.91
N GLU A 152 23.03 -7.48 1.31
CA GLU A 152 23.26 -7.82 2.72
C GLU A 152 23.85 -6.64 3.51
N ASN A 153 24.81 -5.91 2.90
CA ASN A 153 25.43 -4.74 3.51
C ASN A 153 24.39 -3.62 3.72
N ASP A 154 23.58 -3.37 2.67
CA ASP A 154 22.60 -2.29 2.67
C ASP A 154 21.43 -2.63 3.61
N ALA A 155 20.93 -3.86 3.60
CA ALA A 155 19.89 -4.31 4.51
C ALA A 155 20.33 -4.16 5.98
N LYS A 156 21.58 -4.58 6.29
CA LYS A 156 22.16 -4.38 7.63
C LYS A 156 22.26 -2.89 7.99
N LEU A 157 22.71 -2.06 7.06
CA LEU A 157 22.84 -0.61 7.24
C LEU A 157 21.47 0.02 7.54
N PHE A 158 20.44 -0.35 6.79
CA PHE A 158 19.07 0.13 7.02
C PHE A 158 18.54 -0.31 8.40
N ALA A 159 18.80 -1.55 8.80
CA ALA A 159 18.44 -2.04 10.11
C ALA A 159 19.17 -1.28 11.24
N ASP A 160 20.48 -1.04 11.11
CA ASP A 160 21.30 -0.31 12.07
C ASP A 160 20.87 1.17 12.20
N TRP A 161 20.36 1.77 11.12
CA TRP A 161 19.78 3.12 11.14
C TRP A 161 18.36 3.18 11.72
N GLY A 162 17.73 2.03 11.90
CA GLY A 162 16.36 2.00 12.43
C GLY A 162 15.29 2.24 11.38
N ILE A 163 15.53 1.89 10.12
CA ILE A 163 14.54 1.98 9.04
C ILE A 163 13.40 0.98 9.25
N ASP A 164 12.16 1.39 8.96
CA ASP A 164 10.93 0.62 9.13
C ASP A 164 10.27 0.24 7.80
N TYR A 165 10.70 0.82 6.68
CA TYR A 165 10.12 0.63 5.36
C TYR A 165 11.19 0.81 4.28
N LEU A 166 11.27 -0.10 3.32
CA LEU A 166 12.13 0.01 2.14
C LEU A 166 11.29 0.03 0.86
N LYS A 167 11.35 1.14 0.10
CA LYS A 167 10.93 1.16 -1.31
C LYS A 167 12.11 0.70 -2.15
N TYR A 168 11.94 -0.35 -2.96
CA TYR A 168 13.01 -0.98 -3.72
C TYR A 168 12.64 -1.04 -5.19
N ASP A 169 13.38 -0.28 -5.98
CA ASP A 169 13.11 -0.05 -7.41
C ASP A 169 13.84 -1.04 -8.32
N TYR A 170 13.73 -0.89 -9.65
CA TYR A 170 14.27 -1.81 -10.65
C TYR A 170 15.00 -1.08 -11.80
N CYS A 171 15.48 0.13 -11.58
CA CYS A 171 16.26 0.91 -12.55
C CYS A 171 17.66 0.30 -12.73
N HIS A 172 18.31 0.56 -13.84
CA HIS A 172 19.70 0.15 -14.12
C HIS A 172 20.05 -1.30 -13.74
N CYS A 173 19.06 -2.20 -13.77
CA CYS A 173 19.32 -3.62 -13.61
C CYS A 173 20.03 -4.14 -14.84
N PRO A 174 21.16 -4.88 -14.70
CA PRO A 174 21.94 -5.39 -15.84
C PRO A 174 21.15 -6.25 -16.82
N ASP A 175 20.07 -6.87 -16.36
CA ASP A 175 19.23 -7.76 -17.16
C ASP A 175 17.96 -7.09 -17.68
N TYR A 176 17.79 -5.80 -17.44
CA TYR A 176 16.58 -5.06 -17.84
C TYR A 176 16.33 -5.15 -19.34
N GLY A 177 15.15 -5.60 -19.73
CA GLY A 177 14.75 -5.72 -21.14
C GLY A 177 15.34 -6.95 -21.87
N SER A 178 16.04 -7.86 -21.20
CA SER A 178 16.48 -9.11 -21.80
C SER A 178 15.31 -10.06 -22.00
N GLU A 179 14.97 -10.42 -23.27
CA GLU A 179 13.77 -11.17 -23.66
C GLU A 179 13.55 -12.51 -22.90
N ASN A 180 14.61 -13.14 -22.41
CA ASN A 180 14.54 -14.48 -21.84
C ASN A 180 14.79 -14.57 -20.31
N ASN A 181 15.27 -13.51 -19.67
CA ASN A 181 15.75 -13.57 -18.30
C ASN A 181 15.14 -12.52 -17.36
N ASP A 182 14.62 -11.43 -17.88
CA ASP A 182 14.21 -10.27 -17.07
C ASP A 182 13.21 -10.63 -15.96
N TYR A 183 12.19 -11.43 -16.25
CA TYR A 183 11.20 -11.90 -15.26
C TYR A 183 11.85 -12.69 -14.10
N LYS A 184 12.71 -13.68 -14.43
CA LYS A 184 13.37 -14.51 -13.42
C LYS A 184 14.40 -13.72 -12.63
N MET A 185 15.10 -12.82 -13.30
CA MET A 185 16.11 -12.00 -12.64
C MET A 185 15.48 -10.99 -11.69
N ALA A 186 14.34 -10.39 -12.05
CA ALA A 186 13.59 -9.55 -11.11
C ALA A 186 13.23 -10.31 -9.84
N ILE A 187 12.62 -11.50 -9.94
CA ILE A 187 12.30 -12.34 -8.78
C ILE A 187 13.55 -12.62 -7.95
N THR A 188 14.68 -12.99 -8.60
CA THR A 188 15.94 -13.27 -7.92
C THR A 188 16.45 -12.05 -7.15
N ARG A 189 16.48 -10.86 -7.77
CA ARG A 189 16.97 -9.63 -7.16
C ARG A 189 16.11 -9.20 -5.96
N TYR A 190 14.78 -9.19 -6.14
CA TYR A 190 13.87 -8.88 -5.05
C TYR A 190 13.96 -9.90 -3.91
N LYS A 191 14.15 -11.19 -4.25
CA LYS A 191 14.35 -12.22 -3.24
C LYS A 191 15.67 -12.03 -2.48
N THR A 192 16.76 -11.68 -3.14
CA THR A 192 18.05 -11.43 -2.50
C THR A 192 17.92 -10.34 -1.44
N MET A 193 17.30 -9.20 -1.78
CA MET A 193 17.06 -8.13 -0.81
C MET A 193 16.06 -8.56 0.28
N GLY A 194 14.98 -9.27 -0.06
CA GLY A 194 13.99 -9.76 0.92
C GLY A 194 14.62 -10.70 1.94
N ASP A 195 15.47 -11.64 1.50
CA ASP A 195 16.22 -12.54 2.38
C ASP A 195 17.21 -11.76 3.26
N ALA A 196 17.91 -10.76 2.71
CA ALA A 196 18.84 -9.89 3.44
C ALA A 196 18.11 -9.07 4.52
N LEU A 197 16.97 -8.45 4.19
CA LEU A 197 16.13 -7.73 5.18
C LEU A 197 15.69 -8.65 6.31
N LYS A 198 15.20 -9.85 5.98
CA LYS A 198 14.78 -10.84 6.97
C LYS A 198 15.93 -11.27 7.88
N ALA A 199 17.13 -11.45 7.33
CA ALA A 199 18.33 -11.85 8.08
C ALA A 199 18.76 -10.81 9.13
N THR A 200 18.40 -9.52 8.97
CA THR A 200 18.68 -8.49 9.98
C THR A 200 17.91 -8.66 11.28
N GLY A 201 16.79 -9.37 11.25
CA GLY A 201 15.86 -9.51 12.38
C GLY A 201 15.04 -8.26 12.69
N ARG A 202 15.25 -7.14 11.97
CA ARG A 202 14.43 -5.94 12.11
C ARG A 202 13.16 -6.06 11.27
N PRO A 203 11.97 -5.70 11.80
CA PRO A 203 10.73 -5.68 11.05
C PRO A 203 10.70 -4.47 10.10
N ILE A 204 11.02 -4.68 8.82
CA ILE A 204 11.03 -3.67 7.76
C ILE A 204 9.95 -4.02 6.74
N VAL A 205 9.00 -3.11 6.50
CA VAL A 205 8.03 -3.26 5.42
C VAL A 205 8.77 -3.16 4.09
N TYR A 206 8.60 -4.16 3.23
CA TYR A 206 9.28 -4.25 1.96
C TYR A 206 8.32 -3.95 0.81
N SER A 207 8.54 -2.85 0.11
CA SER A 207 7.76 -2.36 -1.02
C SER A 207 8.51 -2.62 -2.32
N ILE A 208 7.92 -3.45 -3.17
CA ILE A 208 8.44 -3.83 -4.48
C ILE A 208 7.98 -2.81 -5.51
N CYS A 209 8.92 -2.18 -6.21
CA CYS A 209 8.67 -1.13 -7.20
C CYS A 209 9.25 -1.51 -8.56
N GLU A 210 8.59 -2.44 -9.29
CA GLU A 210 9.00 -2.84 -10.65
C GLU A 210 7.96 -2.44 -11.71
N TRP A 211 7.05 -1.54 -11.35
CA TRP A 211 6.04 -0.86 -12.20
C TRP A 211 5.02 -1.78 -12.88
N GLY A 212 4.95 -3.09 -12.55
CA GLY A 212 3.94 -4.03 -13.05
C GLY A 212 4.31 -4.89 -14.25
N PRO A 213 5.28 -4.56 -15.13
CA PRO A 213 5.55 -5.34 -16.34
C PRO A 213 5.86 -6.82 -16.10
N ARG A 214 6.37 -7.17 -14.92
CA ARG A 214 6.73 -8.54 -14.52
C ARG A 214 5.73 -9.18 -13.58
N SER A 215 4.51 -8.62 -13.53
CA SER A 215 3.38 -9.16 -12.75
C SER A 215 3.73 -9.46 -11.28
N PRO A 216 4.20 -8.46 -10.50
CA PRO A 216 4.71 -8.66 -9.14
C PRO A 216 3.64 -9.20 -8.18
N TRP A 217 2.36 -9.06 -8.48
CA TRP A 217 1.27 -9.69 -7.73
C TRP A 217 1.32 -11.22 -7.71
N LEU A 218 2.03 -11.86 -8.66
CA LEU A 218 2.18 -13.31 -8.74
C LEU A 218 3.28 -13.85 -7.80
N TRP A 219 4.28 -13.05 -7.48
CA TRP A 219 5.49 -13.50 -6.77
C TRP A 219 5.95 -12.57 -5.64
N GLY A 220 5.43 -11.35 -5.56
CA GLY A 220 5.91 -10.32 -4.63
C GLY A 220 5.89 -10.78 -3.17
N LYS A 221 4.85 -11.50 -2.75
CA LYS A 221 4.77 -12.05 -1.39
C LYS A 221 5.80 -13.15 -1.13
N GLU A 222 6.11 -13.97 -2.12
CA GLU A 222 7.07 -15.08 -2.00
C GLU A 222 8.52 -14.58 -1.81
N VAL A 223 8.84 -13.40 -2.32
CA VAL A 223 10.15 -12.77 -2.13
C VAL A 223 10.24 -11.91 -0.87
N GLY A 224 9.21 -11.93 -0.02
CA GLY A 224 9.15 -11.18 1.24
C GLY A 224 8.52 -9.79 1.12
N GLY A 225 7.93 -9.45 -0.03
CA GLY A 225 7.23 -8.17 -0.25
C GLY A 225 5.91 -8.09 0.51
N HIS A 226 5.59 -6.89 0.98
CA HIS A 226 4.35 -6.56 1.68
C HIS A 226 3.40 -5.73 0.82
N LEU A 227 3.91 -5.08 -0.19
CA LEU A 227 3.18 -4.39 -1.24
C LEU A 227 4.02 -4.39 -2.51
N TRP A 228 3.35 -4.23 -3.66
CA TRP A 228 3.99 -4.25 -4.97
C TRP A 228 3.28 -3.35 -5.96
N ARG A 229 4.06 -2.50 -6.61
CA ARG A 229 3.60 -1.60 -7.68
C ARG A 229 3.06 -2.40 -8.85
N ILE A 230 1.83 -2.11 -9.24
CA ILE A 230 1.14 -2.82 -10.33
C ILE A 230 1.15 -2.04 -11.65
N SER A 231 1.59 -0.79 -11.62
CA SER A 231 1.60 0.13 -12.75
C SER A 231 2.75 1.13 -12.67
N TYR A 232 2.94 1.89 -13.75
CA TYR A 232 3.88 3.02 -13.82
C TYR A 232 3.47 4.15 -12.84
N ASP A 233 4.34 5.17 -12.73
CA ASP A 233 4.15 6.27 -11.80
C ASP A 233 2.89 7.09 -12.13
N VAL A 234 2.09 7.38 -11.11
CA VAL A 234 0.88 8.19 -11.27
C VAL A 234 1.27 9.68 -11.25
N GLY A 235 1.02 10.35 -12.37
CA GLY A 235 1.12 11.79 -12.49
C GLY A 235 -0.13 12.51 -11.99
N ASP A 236 -0.02 13.82 -11.79
CA ASP A 236 -1.14 14.69 -11.38
C ASP A 236 -2.08 14.98 -12.58
N LYS A 237 -2.67 13.91 -13.12
CA LYS A 237 -3.57 13.92 -14.28
C LYS A 237 -4.69 12.92 -14.11
N TRP A 238 -5.87 13.27 -14.60
CA TRP A 238 -7.02 12.38 -14.54
C TRP A 238 -6.87 11.17 -15.47
N ASP A 239 -6.72 11.42 -16.76
CA ASP A 239 -6.63 10.38 -17.79
C ASP A 239 -5.43 10.65 -18.68
N GLU A 240 -4.41 9.84 -18.53
CA GLU A 240 -3.24 9.85 -19.38
C GLU A 240 -2.72 8.44 -19.52
N PRO A 241 -2.60 7.91 -20.76
CA PRO A 241 -1.83 6.70 -20.99
C PRO A 241 -0.36 6.97 -20.66
N ARG A 242 0.43 5.90 -20.52
CA ARG A 242 1.86 6.04 -20.26
C ARG A 242 2.51 7.05 -21.22
N ASN A 243 3.02 8.13 -20.65
CA ASN A 243 3.69 9.20 -21.40
C ASN A 243 5.21 8.94 -21.56
N GLU A 244 5.92 9.87 -22.20
CA GLU A 244 7.38 9.80 -22.41
C GLU A 244 8.20 9.79 -21.10
N HIS A 245 7.63 10.26 -20.00
CA HIS A 245 8.24 10.22 -18.65
C HIS A 245 7.81 8.99 -17.85
N SER A 246 7.22 7.99 -18.48
CA SER A 246 6.68 6.77 -17.84
C SER A 246 5.60 7.03 -16.79
N GLN A 247 4.90 8.16 -16.87
CA GLN A 247 3.77 8.50 -16.00
C GLN A 247 2.44 8.12 -16.64
N ILE A 248 1.46 7.80 -15.80
CA ILE A 248 0.07 7.49 -16.16
C ILE A 248 -0.90 8.39 -15.38
N GLY A 249 -2.12 8.53 -15.86
CA GLY A 249 -3.19 9.20 -15.12
C GLY A 249 -3.85 8.32 -14.06
N ILE A 250 -4.62 8.94 -13.15
CA ILE A 250 -5.41 8.27 -12.11
C ILE A 250 -6.30 7.18 -12.72
N LEU A 251 -6.99 7.49 -13.81
CA LEU A 251 -7.92 6.58 -14.45
C LEU A 251 -7.22 5.33 -15.04
N THR A 252 -6.02 5.52 -15.61
CA THR A 252 -5.19 4.41 -16.11
C THR A 252 -4.74 3.49 -14.96
N ALA A 253 -4.39 4.08 -13.79
CA ALA A 253 -4.04 3.29 -12.60
C ALA A 253 -5.26 2.52 -12.05
N ILE A 254 -6.46 3.11 -12.04
CA ILE A 254 -7.71 2.43 -11.67
C ILE A 254 -7.95 1.21 -12.60
N ASP A 255 -7.76 1.38 -13.91
CA ASP A 255 -7.92 0.29 -14.87
C ASP A 255 -6.89 -0.83 -14.63
N ALA A 256 -5.67 -0.50 -14.27
CA ALA A 256 -4.61 -1.47 -13.97
C ALA A 256 -4.92 -2.33 -12.71
N MET A 257 -5.75 -1.85 -11.78
CA MET A 257 -6.19 -2.60 -10.60
C MET A 257 -7.29 -3.63 -10.88
N THR A 258 -7.88 -3.62 -12.08
CA THR A 258 -8.97 -4.55 -12.44
C THR A 258 -8.47 -5.99 -12.47
N ASP A 259 -9.27 -6.93 -11.93
CA ASP A 259 -9.01 -8.37 -11.88
C ASP A 259 -7.78 -8.78 -11.01
N LEU A 260 -7.26 -7.86 -10.18
CA LEU A 260 -6.16 -8.14 -9.26
C LEU A 260 -6.62 -8.43 -7.81
N GLU A 261 -7.92 -8.40 -7.52
CA GLU A 261 -8.48 -8.57 -6.17
C GLU A 261 -8.11 -9.90 -5.50
N ARG A 262 -7.89 -10.96 -6.29
CA ARG A 262 -7.51 -12.29 -5.79
C ARG A 262 -6.09 -12.38 -5.25
N PHE A 263 -5.25 -11.38 -5.52
CA PHE A 263 -3.85 -11.35 -5.08
C PHE A 263 -3.63 -10.56 -3.80
N VAL A 264 -4.68 -9.88 -3.32
CA VAL A 264 -4.62 -9.09 -2.09
C VAL A 264 -4.98 -9.93 -0.88
N THR A 265 -4.14 -9.85 0.15
CA THR A 265 -4.38 -10.47 1.47
C THR A 265 -3.74 -9.59 2.55
N PRO A 266 -4.15 -9.68 3.82
CA PRO A 266 -3.40 -9.05 4.91
C PRO A 266 -1.90 -9.36 4.82
N GLY A 267 -1.07 -8.31 4.86
CA GLY A 267 0.38 -8.40 4.66
C GLY A 267 0.84 -8.55 3.22
N GLY A 268 -0.04 -8.30 2.21
CA GLY A 268 0.31 -8.33 0.79
C GLY A 268 -0.67 -7.53 -0.06
N TRP A 269 -0.23 -6.36 -0.59
CA TRP A 269 -1.11 -5.35 -1.18
C TRP A 269 -0.69 -4.97 -2.59
N ASN A 270 -1.68 -4.89 -3.51
CA ASN A 270 -1.49 -4.25 -4.80
C ASN A 270 -1.33 -2.75 -4.59
N ASP A 271 -0.31 -2.16 -5.19
CA ASP A 271 0.04 -0.76 -5.04
C ASP A 271 -0.12 -0.02 -6.38
N PRO A 272 -1.18 0.77 -6.56
CA PRO A 272 -1.38 1.57 -7.78
C PRO A 272 -0.58 2.88 -7.79
N ASP A 273 0.39 3.04 -6.89
CA ASP A 273 1.24 4.20 -6.67
C ASP A 273 0.64 5.26 -5.71
N MET A 274 1.44 6.30 -5.47
CA MET A 274 1.19 7.35 -4.51
C MET A 274 -0.07 8.17 -4.83
N LEU A 275 -0.63 8.77 -3.78
CA LEU A 275 -1.69 9.74 -3.89
C LEU A 275 -1.12 11.08 -4.39
N VAL A 276 -1.58 11.53 -5.55
CA VAL A 276 -1.25 12.86 -6.10
C VAL A 276 -2.13 13.98 -5.54
N ILE A 277 -2.98 13.64 -4.56
CA ILE A 277 -3.93 14.55 -3.90
C ILE A 277 -3.18 15.75 -3.33
N GLY A 278 -3.57 16.93 -3.77
CA GLY A 278 -3.01 18.20 -3.29
C GLY A 278 -1.73 18.66 -4.00
N LEU A 279 -1.22 17.94 -4.99
CA LEU A 279 -0.08 18.40 -5.82
C LEU A 279 -0.42 19.68 -6.59
N ARG A 280 -1.59 19.76 -7.21
CA ARG A 280 -2.08 20.97 -7.91
C ARG A 280 -1.06 21.55 -8.90
N ASN A 281 -0.46 20.67 -9.70
CA ASN A 281 0.61 21.00 -10.64
C ASN A 281 1.85 21.65 -9.97
N SER A 282 2.10 21.31 -8.71
CA SER A 282 3.28 21.75 -7.95
C SER A 282 4.20 20.57 -7.61
N GLY A 283 5.35 20.87 -7.04
CA GLY A 283 6.33 19.84 -6.67
C GLY A 283 7.28 19.48 -7.81
N TYR A 284 7.90 18.32 -7.70
CA TYR A 284 8.85 17.80 -8.67
C TYR A 284 8.13 17.17 -9.87
N ILE A 285 7.07 16.38 -9.62
CA ILE A 285 6.20 15.86 -10.67
C ILE A 285 5.27 16.98 -11.15
N LYS A 286 5.47 17.40 -12.39
CA LYS A 286 4.69 18.43 -13.05
C LYS A 286 3.90 17.86 -14.22
N GLY A 287 2.94 18.61 -14.72
CA GLY A 287 2.34 18.30 -16.01
C GLY A 287 0.82 18.11 -16.00
N GLY A 288 0.13 18.71 -15.05
CA GLY A 288 -1.32 18.66 -15.02
C GLY A 288 -1.89 19.47 -13.87
N GLY A 289 -2.61 18.88 -13.05
CA GLY A 289 -3.36 19.41 -11.92
C GLY A 289 -4.75 18.82 -11.96
N CYS A 290 -4.98 17.79 -11.17
CA CYS A 290 -6.31 17.26 -10.99
C CYS A 290 -7.19 18.24 -10.22
N THR A 291 -8.49 18.17 -10.45
CA THR A 291 -9.51 18.88 -9.67
C THR A 291 -9.71 18.22 -8.32
N ASP A 292 -10.33 18.93 -7.36
CA ASP A 292 -10.68 18.35 -6.06
C ASP A 292 -11.63 17.15 -6.17
N VAL A 293 -12.47 17.13 -7.20
CA VAL A 293 -13.34 15.98 -7.51
C VAL A 293 -12.51 14.75 -7.90
N GLU A 294 -11.51 14.93 -8.75
CA GLU A 294 -10.62 13.84 -9.18
C GLU A 294 -9.71 13.37 -8.06
N TYR A 295 -9.20 14.27 -7.21
CA TYR A 295 -8.47 13.90 -6.00
C TYR A 295 -9.34 13.07 -5.03
N ARG A 296 -10.60 13.49 -4.83
CA ARG A 296 -11.54 12.72 -4.03
C ARG A 296 -11.86 11.35 -4.64
N THR A 297 -11.90 11.29 -5.96
CA THR A 297 -12.06 10.03 -6.68
C THR A 297 -10.84 9.13 -6.50
N GLN A 298 -9.61 9.66 -6.58
CA GLN A 298 -8.41 8.90 -6.28
C GLN A 298 -8.46 8.31 -4.87
N MET A 299 -8.74 9.13 -3.85
CA MET A 299 -8.87 8.65 -2.47
C MET A 299 -9.91 7.54 -2.34
N SER A 300 -11.08 7.73 -2.96
CA SER A 300 -12.17 6.75 -2.95
C SER A 300 -11.75 5.41 -3.54
N MET A 301 -11.12 5.43 -4.70
CA MET A 301 -10.75 4.21 -5.40
C MET A 301 -9.57 3.49 -4.74
N TRP A 302 -8.53 4.23 -4.27
CA TRP A 302 -7.43 3.63 -3.50
C TRP A 302 -7.96 2.94 -2.24
N CYS A 303 -8.87 3.56 -1.51
CA CYS A 303 -9.50 2.94 -0.34
C CYS A 303 -10.38 1.74 -0.69
N MET A 304 -11.11 1.79 -1.79
CA MET A 304 -11.85 0.64 -2.31
C MET A 304 -10.90 -0.52 -2.68
N PHE A 305 -9.71 -0.22 -3.15
CA PHE A 305 -8.71 -1.24 -3.51
C PHE A 305 -7.92 -1.81 -2.32
N SER A 306 -8.05 -1.30 -1.11
CA SER A 306 -7.10 -1.58 -0.01
C SER A 306 -5.67 -1.32 -0.45
N ALA A 307 -5.43 -0.19 -1.09
CA ALA A 307 -4.13 0.19 -1.60
C ALA A 307 -3.32 0.96 -0.55
N PRO A 308 -1.99 0.89 -0.59
CA PRO A 308 -1.17 1.77 0.25
C PRO A 308 -1.53 3.24 0.03
N LEU A 309 -1.74 3.98 1.12
CA LEU A 309 -2.08 5.41 1.07
C LEU A 309 -0.81 6.24 1.33
N MET A 310 0.03 6.40 0.30
CA MET A 310 1.27 7.17 0.38
C MET A 310 1.05 8.56 -0.22
N ILE A 311 1.00 9.60 0.62
CA ILE A 311 0.76 10.98 0.22
C ILE A 311 1.96 11.52 -0.54
N GLY A 312 1.73 12.16 -1.69
CA GLY A 312 2.75 12.72 -2.58
C GLY A 312 2.74 14.25 -2.68
N CYS A 313 2.09 14.99 -1.77
CA CYS A 313 2.14 16.47 -1.75
C CYS A 313 2.99 17.01 -0.59
N ASP A 314 3.32 18.31 -0.62
CA ASP A 314 3.96 18.98 0.53
C ASP A 314 2.94 19.20 1.65
N LEU A 315 3.08 18.45 2.75
CA LEU A 315 2.15 18.48 3.89
C LEU A 315 2.05 19.86 4.56
N LYS A 316 3.06 20.71 4.41
CA LYS A 316 3.10 22.05 5.02
C LYS A 316 2.18 23.05 4.32
N THR A 317 1.88 22.77 3.06
CA THR A 317 1.13 23.70 2.20
C THR A 317 -0.23 23.16 1.76
N MET A 318 -0.70 22.09 2.40
CA MET A 318 -2.02 21.51 2.11
C MET A 318 -3.13 22.54 2.30
N SER A 319 -4.02 22.64 1.30
CA SER A 319 -5.28 23.38 1.41
C SER A 319 -6.25 22.67 2.36
N GLU A 320 -7.25 23.37 2.86
CA GLU A 320 -8.30 22.75 3.69
C GLU A 320 -9.07 21.67 2.92
N GLU A 321 -9.25 21.83 1.60
CA GLU A 321 -9.86 20.80 0.77
C GLU A 321 -8.98 19.53 0.70
N THR A 322 -7.66 19.69 0.49
CA THR A 322 -6.73 18.56 0.52
C THR A 322 -6.78 17.84 1.86
N LYS A 323 -6.80 18.58 2.98
CA LYS A 323 -6.91 18.00 4.32
C LYS A 323 -8.25 17.26 4.50
N SER A 324 -9.37 17.86 4.04
CA SER A 324 -10.68 17.23 4.16
C SER A 324 -10.77 15.90 3.43
N ILE A 325 -10.08 15.76 2.29
CA ILE A 325 -9.99 14.50 1.55
C ILE A 325 -9.14 13.48 2.31
N LEU A 326 -7.94 13.86 2.74
CA LEU A 326 -6.97 12.97 3.38
C LEU A 326 -7.35 12.57 4.81
N LEU A 327 -8.18 13.34 5.50
CA LEU A 327 -8.60 13.12 6.88
C LEU A 327 -10.02 12.53 6.99
N ASN A 328 -10.65 12.13 5.88
CA ASN A 328 -11.94 11.47 5.95
C ASN A 328 -11.79 10.05 6.54
N ASN A 329 -12.10 9.93 7.82
CA ASN A 329 -11.95 8.68 8.56
C ASN A 329 -12.87 7.56 8.06
N ASP A 330 -14.02 7.89 7.47
CA ASP A 330 -14.97 6.88 6.96
C ASP A 330 -14.42 6.19 5.71
N ILE A 331 -13.77 6.94 4.81
CA ILE A 331 -13.13 6.34 3.62
C ILE A 331 -11.87 5.58 4.01
N ILE A 332 -11.06 6.11 4.96
CA ILE A 332 -9.88 5.42 5.51
C ILE A 332 -10.28 4.09 6.16
N ALA A 333 -11.40 4.05 6.89
CA ALA A 333 -11.89 2.82 7.50
C ALA A 333 -12.27 1.73 6.48
N ILE A 334 -12.62 2.09 5.25
CA ILE A 334 -12.82 1.13 4.15
C ILE A 334 -11.47 0.56 3.70
N ASP A 335 -10.43 1.38 3.61
CA ASP A 335 -9.07 0.96 3.25
C ASP A 335 -8.50 0.01 4.30
N GLN A 336 -8.60 0.40 5.56
CA GLN A 336 -8.01 -0.27 6.72
C GLN A 336 -8.89 -1.40 7.28
N ASP A 337 -9.94 -1.81 6.55
CA ASP A 337 -10.82 -2.90 7.00
C ASP A 337 -10.03 -4.21 7.15
N PRO A 338 -10.08 -4.87 8.34
CA PRO A 338 -9.25 -6.04 8.64
C PRO A 338 -9.54 -7.27 7.77
N LEU A 339 -10.65 -7.30 7.02
CA LEU A 339 -10.92 -8.35 6.05
C LEU A 339 -9.90 -8.32 4.89
N GLY A 340 -9.26 -7.17 4.63
CA GLY A 340 -8.19 -6.98 3.66
C GLY A 340 -8.60 -7.41 2.25
N LYS A 341 -9.76 -6.98 1.78
CA LYS A 341 -10.27 -7.28 0.43
C LYS A 341 -10.19 -6.08 -0.48
N GLN A 342 -9.72 -6.29 -1.70
CA GLN A 342 -9.80 -5.31 -2.77
C GLN A 342 -11.20 -5.34 -3.39
N ALA A 343 -11.70 -4.17 -3.82
CA ALA A 343 -12.92 -4.07 -4.61
C ALA A 343 -12.74 -4.69 -6.00
N PHE A 344 -13.83 -5.22 -6.53
CA PHE A 344 -13.95 -5.69 -7.92
C PHE A 344 -15.09 -4.97 -8.62
N ARG A 345 -14.96 -4.83 -9.94
CA ARG A 345 -15.94 -4.12 -10.74
C ARG A 345 -17.12 -5.01 -11.08
N VAL A 346 -18.34 -4.60 -10.71
CA VAL A 346 -19.59 -5.35 -10.96
C VAL A 346 -20.39 -4.80 -12.14
N MET A 347 -20.13 -3.54 -12.55
CA MET A 347 -20.81 -2.91 -13.68
C MET A 347 -19.88 -1.94 -14.41
N ARG A 348 -19.95 -1.93 -15.75
CA ARG A 348 -19.41 -0.87 -16.59
C ARG A 348 -20.34 -0.65 -17.78
N LYS A 349 -20.91 0.54 -17.88
CA LYS A 349 -21.82 0.91 -18.97
C LYS A 349 -21.78 2.41 -19.20
N ASP A 350 -21.64 2.84 -20.44
CA ASP A 350 -21.71 4.25 -20.88
C ASP A 350 -20.78 5.19 -20.07
N GLY A 351 -19.58 4.72 -19.72
CA GLY A 351 -18.61 5.47 -18.89
C GLY A 351 -18.94 5.52 -17.41
N LEU A 352 -20.00 4.86 -16.96
CA LEU A 352 -20.35 4.72 -15.54
C LEU A 352 -19.95 3.31 -15.06
N GLU A 353 -19.40 3.24 -13.86
CA GLU A 353 -18.95 1.99 -13.25
C GLU A 353 -19.52 1.81 -11.84
N ALA A 354 -19.70 0.55 -11.42
CA ALA A 354 -19.94 0.18 -10.04
C ALA A 354 -18.88 -0.84 -9.58
N TRP A 355 -18.34 -0.59 -8.39
CA TRP A 355 -17.35 -1.41 -7.72
C TRP A 355 -17.87 -1.87 -6.38
N LYS A 356 -17.61 -3.13 -6.02
CA LYS A 356 -18.06 -3.76 -4.77
C LYS A 356 -16.88 -4.26 -3.97
N LYS A 357 -16.88 -3.96 -2.67
CA LYS A 357 -15.88 -4.42 -1.71
C LYS A 357 -16.57 -5.03 -0.49
N PRO A 358 -16.33 -6.30 -0.18
CA PRO A 358 -16.72 -6.88 1.10
C PRO A 358 -15.93 -6.23 2.25
N LEU A 359 -16.63 -5.93 3.34
CA LEU A 359 -16.06 -5.39 4.58
C LEU A 359 -16.37 -6.32 5.76
N SER A 360 -15.61 -6.19 6.83
CA SER A 360 -15.83 -6.88 8.09
C SER A 360 -17.22 -6.54 8.66
N GLY A 361 -17.80 -7.44 9.50
CA GLY A 361 -19.11 -7.24 10.10
C GLY A 361 -20.26 -7.33 9.10
N ASN A 362 -20.15 -8.12 8.06
CA ASN A 362 -21.17 -8.30 6.99
C ASN A 362 -21.58 -6.98 6.32
N ARG A 363 -20.67 -6.00 6.29
CA ARG A 363 -20.86 -4.75 5.56
C ARG A 363 -20.33 -4.87 4.14
N ILE A 364 -20.78 -4.01 3.27
CA ILE A 364 -20.36 -3.96 1.87
C ILE A 364 -20.16 -2.49 1.50
N ALA A 365 -19.02 -2.16 0.91
CA ALA A 365 -18.83 -0.87 0.26
C ALA A 365 -19.19 -0.99 -1.23
N ILE A 366 -19.93 -0.01 -1.74
CA ILE A 366 -20.24 0.17 -3.15
C ILE A 366 -19.73 1.54 -3.57
N ALA A 367 -18.89 1.57 -4.59
CA ALA A 367 -18.45 2.81 -5.23
C ALA A 367 -19.05 2.93 -6.63
N PHE A 368 -19.61 4.08 -6.94
CA PHE A 368 -20.02 4.45 -8.30
C PHE A 368 -19.02 5.49 -8.84
N LEU A 369 -18.45 5.19 -9.99
CA LEU A 369 -17.49 6.05 -10.68
C LEU A 369 -18.06 6.55 -12.00
N ASN A 370 -18.05 7.85 -12.22
CA ASN A 370 -18.31 8.48 -13.50
C ASN A 370 -16.97 8.82 -14.20
N ARG A 371 -16.70 8.13 -15.30
CA ARG A 371 -15.48 8.36 -16.11
C ARG A 371 -15.65 9.47 -17.14
N ASN A 372 -16.90 9.91 -17.34
CA ASN A 372 -17.23 10.89 -18.38
C ASN A 372 -16.90 12.30 -17.94
N SER A 373 -16.63 13.17 -18.91
CA SER A 373 -16.45 14.62 -18.71
C SER A 373 -17.77 15.37 -18.47
N THR A 374 -18.91 14.67 -18.42
CA THR A 374 -20.25 15.20 -18.15
C THR A 374 -20.86 14.55 -16.91
N GLU A 375 -21.80 15.22 -16.30
CA GLU A 375 -22.62 14.66 -15.22
C GLU A 375 -23.41 13.43 -15.71
N GLY A 376 -23.70 12.51 -14.80
CA GLY A 376 -24.49 11.31 -15.07
C GLY A 376 -25.19 10.78 -13.84
N THR A 377 -26.33 10.15 -14.04
CA THR A 377 -27.07 9.45 -12.98
C THR A 377 -26.85 7.95 -13.09
N VAL A 378 -26.36 7.35 -12.00
CA VAL A 378 -26.29 5.89 -11.88
C VAL A 378 -27.55 5.39 -11.19
N THR A 379 -28.21 4.42 -11.83
CA THR A 379 -29.28 3.63 -11.21
C THR A 379 -28.90 2.15 -11.34
N SER A 380 -28.70 1.47 -10.22
CA SER A 380 -28.33 0.05 -10.22
C SER A 380 -29.22 -0.74 -9.24
N SER A 381 -29.78 -1.86 -9.73
CA SER A 381 -30.53 -2.76 -8.84
C SER A 381 -29.58 -3.53 -7.93
N PHE A 382 -30.09 -4.02 -6.78
CA PHE A 382 -29.29 -4.84 -5.89
C PHE A 382 -28.79 -6.11 -6.56
N GLU A 383 -29.60 -6.73 -7.45
CA GLU A 383 -29.17 -7.89 -8.23
C GLU A 383 -27.99 -7.54 -9.15
N ALA A 384 -28.02 -6.39 -9.82
CA ALA A 384 -26.91 -5.94 -10.69
C ALA A 384 -25.63 -5.63 -9.89
N LEU A 385 -25.76 -5.33 -8.60
CA LEU A 385 -24.67 -5.14 -7.66
C LEU A 385 -24.29 -6.44 -6.92
N GLU A 386 -24.89 -7.57 -7.32
CA GLU A 386 -24.73 -8.86 -6.64
C GLU A 386 -25.07 -8.81 -5.14
N LEU A 387 -26.09 -8.04 -4.77
CA LEU A 387 -26.62 -7.90 -3.42
C LEU A 387 -27.93 -8.67 -3.31
N ASP A 388 -28.28 -9.13 -2.09
CA ASP A 388 -29.58 -9.78 -1.85
C ASP A 388 -30.70 -8.74 -1.94
N PRO A 389 -31.63 -8.86 -2.94
CA PRO A 389 -32.71 -7.90 -3.13
C PRO A 389 -33.78 -7.92 -2.02
N LYS A 390 -33.77 -8.96 -1.17
CA LYS A 390 -34.73 -9.10 -0.04
C LYS A 390 -34.25 -8.37 1.22
N VAL A 391 -32.97 -8.01 1.28
CA VAL A 391 -32.39 -7.30 2.42
C VAL A 391 -32.68 -5.81 2.32
N GLN A 392 -33.19 -5.23 3.41
CA GLN A 392 -33.32 -3.78 3.54
C GLN A 392 -32.00 -3.21 4.09
N TYR A 393 -31.10 -2.85 3.21
CA TYR A 393 -29.83 -2.27 3.61
C TYR A 393 -30.00 -0.86 4.18
N LYS A 394 -29.36 -0.58 5.30
CA LYS A 394 -29.04 0.78 5.71
C LYS A 394 -27.89 1.27 4.82
N VAL A 395 -28.06 2.40 4.14
CA VAL A 395 -27.09 2.97 3.18
C VAL A 395 -26.48 4.23 3.79
N TYR A 396 -25.17 4.20 4.03
CA TYR A 396 -24.41 5.32 4.57
C TYR A 396 -23.54 5.93 3.46
N ASP A 397 -23.68 7.23 3.26
CA ASP A 397 -22.88 8.01 2.31
C ASP A 397 -21.59 8.47 2.98
N VAL A 398 -20.45 7.94 2.52
CA VAL A 398 -19.14 8.13 3.12
C VAL A 398 -18.62 9.56 3.02
N TRP A 399 -18.97 10.26 1.94
CA TRP A 399 -18.53 11.63 1.74
C TRP A 399 -19.44 12.68 2.37
N LYS A 400 -20.71 12.34 2.58
CA LYS A 400 -21.66 13.22 3.28
C LYS A 400 -21.73 12.96 4.78
N HIS A 401 -21.12 11.86 5.24
CA HIS A 401 -21.17 11.42 6.65
C HIS A 401 -22.61 11.23 7.17
N GLU A 402 -23.51 10.72 6.33
CA GLU A 402 -24.93 10.56 6.69
C GLU A 402 -25.55 9.28 6.13
N THR A 403 -26.59 8.81 6.82
CA THR A 403 -27.45 7.74 6.29
C THR A 403 -28.42 8.34 5.28
N VAL A 404 -28.39 7.82 4.05
CA VAL A 404 -29.24 8.28 2.96
C VAL A 404 -30.38 7.30 2.68
N LYS A 405 -31.56 7.85 2.32
CA LYS A 405 -32.67 7.03 1.88
C LYS A 405 -32.49 6.64 0.41
N GLN A 406 -32.66 5.35 0.12
CA GLN A 406 -32.63 4.81 -1.23
C GLN A 406 -33.94 4.09 -1.54
N PRO A 407 -34.37 4.02 -2.81
CA PRO A 407 -35.51 3.19 -3.20
C PRO A 407 -35.26 1.71 -2.88
N ALA A 408 -36.34 0.97 -2.59
CA ALA A 408 -36.22 -0.45 -2.30
C ALA A 408 -35.56 -1.21 -3.46
N GLY A 409 -34.59 -2.05 -3.15
CA GLY A 409 -33.92 -2.94 -4.09
C GLY A 409 -32.97 -2.26 -5.09
N LYS A 410 -32.64 -0.98 -4.94
CA LYS A 410 -31.71 -0.29 -5.84
C LYS A 410 -30.97 0.87 -5.16
N LEU A 411 -29.82 1.25 -5.74
CA LEU A 411 -29.11 2.48 -5.44
C LEU A 411 -29.21 3.46 -6.60
N ILE A 412 -29.43 4.74 -6.28
CA ILE A 412 -29.48 5.83 -7.26
C ILE A 412 -28.58 6.96 -6.73
N THR A 413 -27.72 7.48 -7.58
CA THR A 413 -26.89 8.66 -7.28
C THR A 413 -26.56 9.45 -8.52
N ASP A 414 -26.58 10.78 -8.39
CA ASP A 414 -26.05 11.69 -9.39
C ASP A 414 -24.55 11.88 -9.16
N LEU A 415 -23.78 11.86 -10.21
CA LEU A 415 -22.33 12.01 -10.20
C LEU A 415 -21.93 13.15 -11.12
N LYS A 416 -21.09 14.05 -10.62
CA LYS A 416 -20.41 15.03 -11.48
C LYS A 416 -19.44 14.34 -12.44
N SER A 417 -18.90 15.11 -13.38
CA SER A 417 -17.76 14.67 -14.19
C SER A 417 -16.64 14.15 -13.28
N HIS A 418 -16.12 12.96 -13.58
CA HIS A 418 -15.00 12.28 -12.91
C HIS A 418 -15.23 11.96 -11.41
N GLU A 419 -16.45 12.06 -10.91
CA GLU A 419 -16.77 11.83 -9.51
C GLU A 419 -16.91 10.35 -9.18
N CYS A 420 -16.40 9.98 -8.00
CA CYS A 420 -16.67 8.70 -7.34
C CYS A 420 -17.45 8.92 -6.05
N GLN A 421 -18.63 8.30 -5.95
CA GLN A 421 -19.44 8.29 -4.74
C GLN A 421 -19.36 6.92 -4.08
N VAL A 422 -19.13 6.88 -2.75
CA VAL A 422 -18.96 5.65 -1.99
C VAL A 422 -20.05 5.52 -0.94
N PHE A 423 -20.66 4.34 -0.88
CA PHE A 423 -21.68 3.97 0.11
C PHE A 423 -21.23 2.74 0.89
N ILE A 424 -21.50 2.73 2.19
CA ILE A 424 -21.43 1.53 3.02
C ILE A 424 -22.85 1.01 3.26
N LEU A 425 -23.06 -0.26 2.91
CA LEU A 425 -24.30 -0.97 3.12
C LEU A 425 -24.16 -1.92 4.31
N SER A 426 -25.10 -1.86 5.24
CA SER A 426 -25.21 -2.82 6.34
C SER A 426 -26.62 -3.41 6.38
N SER A 427 -26.71 -4.73 6.61
CA SER A 427 -28.00 -5.38 6.88
C SER A 427 -28.51 -4.91 8.25
N PRO A 428 -29.85 -4.85 8.47
CA PRO A 428 -30.40 -4.75 9.82
C PRO A 428 -29.90 -5.91 10.68
N GLU A 429 -29.65 -5.65 11.95
CA GLU A 429 -29.36 -6.68 12.95
C GLU A 429 -30.55 -7.62 13.15
#